data_928516025457a93b326c9826c873edfc
#
_entry.id   928516025457a93b326c9826c873edfc
#
_cell.length_a   1.000
_cell.length_b   1.000
_cell.length_c   1.000
_cell.angle_alpha   90.00
_cell.angle_beta   90.00
_cell.angle_gamma   90.00
#
_symmetry.space_group_name_H-M   'P 1'
#
loop_
_entity.id
_entity.type
_entity.pdbx_description
1 polymer ?
#
loop_
_entity_poly.entity_id
_entity_poly.type
_entity_poly.pdbx_seq_one_letter_code
_entity_poly.pdbx_strand_id
1 'polypeptide(L)'
;MSQPVEYHLSEGTLTLPEVAQDQSVTILRLPASRATLVLTRAWEVKAGDEQAFIDQQIAKVKRDMKKFSGDEPQESHFGPLPAREITMRFETQGVRVAQKLLVVMLLTHLLAVTFSCSGEFDAAALATWEGIRQGFTPLPGGEA
;
A
#
# COMPACT_ATOMS: atom_id res chain seq x y z
N MET A 1 -29.42 17.87 3.95
CA MET A 1 -29.24 16.93 5.08
C MET A 1 -28.49 15.74 4.61
N SER A 2 -27.38 15.42 5.31
CA SER A 2 -26.52 14.31 4.93
C SER A 2 -27.14 12.98 5.32
N GLN A 3 -26.97 11.97 4.47
CA GLN A 3 -27.29 10.60 4.83
C GLN A 3 -26.24 10.07 5.79
N PRO A 4 -26.62 9.26 6.77
CA PRO A 4 -25.64 8.58 7.60
C PRO A 4 -24.78 7.64 6.74
N VAL A 5 -23.51 7.51 7.10
CA VAL A 5 -22.53 6.71 6.36
C VAL A 5 -21.99 5.64 7.29
N GLU A 6 -21.92 4.42 6.79
CA GLU A 6 -21.32 3.32 7.55
C GLU A 6 -19.84 3.28 7.31
N TYR A 7 -19.07 3.09 8.38
CA TYR A 7 -17.63 2.90 8.33
C TYR A 7 -17.31 1.60 9.03
N HIS A 8 -16.58 0.72 8.35
CA HIS A 8 -16.31 -0.63 8.83
C HIS A 8 -14.95 -0.72 9.50
N LEU A 9 -14.94 -1.19 10.74
CA LEU A 9 -13.75 -1.49 11.51
C LEU A 9 -13.63 -3.01 11.65
N SER A 10 -12.48 -3.48 12.09
CA SER A 10 -12.32 -4.89 12.40
C SER A 10 -13.26 -5.36 13.51
N GLU A 11 -13.60 -4.47 14.44
CA GLU A 11 -14.41 -4.78 15.61
C GLU A 11 -15.90 -4.53 15.42
N GLY A 12 -16.27 -3.83 14.36
CA GLY A 12 -17.66 -3.51 14.12
C GLY A 12 -17.83 -2.36 13.14
N THR A 13 -19.00 -1.80 13.11
CA THR A 13 -19.37 -0.75 12.16
C THR A 13 -19.76 0.52 12.91
N LEU A 14 -19.24 1.65 12.46
CA LEU A 14 -19.65 2.96 12.94
C LEU A 14 -20.66 3.56 11.98
N THR A 15 -21.61 4.32 12.52
CA THR A 15 -22.48 5.15 11.71
C THR A 15 -22.08 6.60 11.88
N LEU A 16 -21.66 7.23 10.79
CA LEU A 16 -21.14 8.59 10.81
C LEU A 16 -22.16 9.54 10.16
N PRO A 17 -22.19 10.82 10.60
CA PRO A 17 -23.11 11.81 10.01
C PRO A 17 -22.69 12.28 8.63
N GLU A 18 -21.47 12.00 8.21
CA GLU A 18 -20.93 12.43 6.93
C GLU A 18 -19.86 11.49 6.45
N VAL A 19 -19.50 11.59 5.17
CA VAL A 19 -18.39 10.83 4.62
C VAL A 19 -17.08 11.31 5.25
N ALA A 20 -16.33 10.38 5.82
CA ALA A 20 -15.05 10.71 6.45
C ALA A 20 -13.89 10.48 5.50
N GLN A 21 -12.84 11.28 5.64
CA GLN A 21 -11.56 10.99 5.01
C GLN A 21 -10.78 10.06 5.92
N ASP A 22 -10.61 8.82 5.52
CA ASP A 22 -9.88 7.83 6.31
C ASP A 22 -8.37 8.10 6.20
N GLN A 23 -7.80 8.69 7.24
CA GLN A 23 -6.38 9.01 7.29
C GLN A 23 -5.60 7.99 8.11
N SER A 24 -6.20 6.85 8.38
CA SER A 24 -5.53 5.81 9.15
C SER A 24 -4.46 5.10 8.34
N VAL A 25 -3.58 4.41 9.06
CA VAL A 25 -2.65 3.45 8.48
C VAL A 25 -3.15 2.07 8.88
N THR A 26 -3.35 1.21 7.89
CA THR A 26 -3.79 -0.16 8.11
C THR A 26 -2.56 -1.06 8.10
N ILE A 27 -2.31 -1.78 9.20
CA ILE A 27 -1.17 -2.69 9.31
C ILE A 27 -1.72 -4.08 9.55
N LEU A 28 -1.44 -4.99 8.60
CA LEU A 28 -1.89 -6.37 8.66
C LEU A 28 -0.70 -7.30 8.73
N ARG A 29 -0.63 -8.11 9.78
CA ARG A 29 0.37 -9.15 9.90
C ARG A 29 -0.16 -10.41 9.24
N LEU A 30 0.67 -11.01 8.41
CA LEU A 30 0.35 -12.26 7.70
C LEU A 30 1.28 -13.34 8.22
N PRO A 31 0.96 -13.98 9.37
CA PRO A 31 1.91 -14.88 10.03
C PRO A 31 2.30 -16.09 9.18
N ALA A 32 1.35 -16.65 8.45
CA ALA A 32 1.63 -17.82 7.61
C ALA A 32 2.60 -17.48 6.48
N SER A 33 2.54 -16.25 5.97
CA SER A 33 3.43 -15.77 4.91
C SER A 33 4.68 -15.09 5.44
N ARG A 34 4.78 -14.90 6.75
CA ARG A 34 5.86 -14.16 7.41
C ARG A 34 6.04 -12.78 6.81
N ALA A 35 4.94 -12.12 6.53
CA ALA A 35 4.92 -10.83 5.85
C ALA A 35 4.07 -9.82 6.61
N THR A 36 4.29 -8.55 6.30
CA THR A 36 3.49 -7.45 6.81
C THR A 36 2.99 -6.64 5.63
N LEU A 37 1.71 -6.32 5.65
CA LEU A 37 1.06 -5.49 4.65
C LEU A 37 0.64 -4.18 5.31
N VAL A 38 1.08 -3.05 4.74
CA VAL A 38 0.75 -1.73 5.27
C VAL A 38 0.07 -0.94 4.17
N LEU A 39 -1.08 -0.38 4.49
CA LEU A 39 -1.82 0.47 3.56
C LEU A 39 -1.90 1.88 4.14
N THR A 40 -1.47 2.87 3.35
CA THR A 40 -1.43 4.27 3.77
C THR A 40 -2.21 5.10 2.76
N ARG A 41 -2.99 6.06 3.25
CA ARG A 41 -3.79 6.94 2.41
C ARG A 41 -3.17 8.33 2.39
N ALA A 42 -2.98 8.86 1.18
CA ALA A 42 -2.40 10.19 0.99
C ALA A 42 -3.42 11.07 0.27
N TRP A 43 -4.15 11.86 1.04
CA TRP A 43 -5.25 12.68 0.52
C TRP A 43 -4.75 13.93 -0.20
N GLU A 44 -3.50 14.34 0.06
CA GLU A 44 -2.90 15.52 -0.56
C GLU A 44 -2.33 15.24 -1.95
N VAL A 45 -2.17 13.96 -2.32
CA VAL A 45 -1.58 13.61 -3.62
C VAL A 45 -2.67 13.61 -4.67
N LYS A 46 -2.39 14.28 -5.79
CA LYS A 46 -3.33 14.41 -6.90
C LYS A 46 -2.93 13.53 -8.06
N ALA A 47 -3.88 13.25 -8.94
CA ALA A 47 -3.63 12.50 -10.15
C ALA A 47 -2.50 13.16 -10.95
N GLY A 48 -1.55 12.34 -11.40
CA GLY A 48 -0.36 12.80 -12.09
C GLY A 48 0.86 12.96 -11.20
N ASP A 49 0.68 12.96 -9.87
CA ASP A 49 1.78 13.14 -8.91
C ASP A 49 2.25 11.82 -8.30
N GLU A 50 1.81 10.69 -8.83
CA GLU A 50 2.15 9.38 -8.28
C GLU A 50 3.65 9.13 -8.28
N GLN A 51 4.33 9.51 -9.36
CA GLN A 51 5.78 9.30 -9.45
C GLN A 51 6.53 10.15 -8.43
N ALA A 52 6.10 11.39 -8.22
CA ALA A 52 6.71 12.25 -7.21
C ALA A 52 6.55 11.62 -5.81
N PHE A 53 5.40 11.03 -5.53
CA PHE A 53 5.18 10.34 -4.27
C PHE A 53 6.13 9.15 -4.12
N ILE A 54 6.27 8.33 -5.17
CA ILE A 54 7.20 7.19 -5.16
C ILE A 54 8.62 7.69 -4.89
N ASP A 55 9.05 8.74 -5.59
CA ASP A 55 10.40 9.29 -5.43
C ASP A 55 10.66 9.75 -4.00
N GLN A 56 9.67 10.37 -3.36
CA GLN A 56 9.79 10.79 -1.97
C GLN A 56 9.92 9.59 -1.03
N GLN A 57 9.16 8.53 -1.27
CA GLN A 57 9.25 7.32 -0.45
C GLN A 57 10.61 6.65 -0.60
N ILE A 58 11.12 6.57 -1.82
CA ILE A 58 12.45 6.02 -2.07
C ILE A 58 13.52 6.83 -1.36
N ALA A 59 13.46 8.15 -1.46
CA ALA A 59 14.42 9.05 -0.81
C ALA A 59 14.41 8.85 0.70
N LYS A 60 13.24 8.69 1.29
CA LYS A 60 13.10 8.46 2.72
C LYS A 60 13.73 7.14 3.15
N VAL A 61 13.48 6.07 2.41
CA VAL A 61 14.05 4.76 2.72
C VAL A 61 15.57 4.81 2.58
N LYS A 62 16.10 5.43 1.53
CA LYS A 62 17.55 5.59 1.35
C LYS A 62 18.19 6.32 2.52
N ARG A 63 17.51 7.37 3.01
CA ARG A 63 18.04 8.17 4.10
C ARG A 63 18.03 7.42 5.43
N ASP A 64 16.95 6.65 5.69
CA ASP A 64 16.71 6.06 7.00
C ASP A 64 17.22 4.64 7.14
N MET A 65 17.45 3.93 6.03
CA MET A 65 17.83 2.53 6.03
C MET A 65 19.20 2.32 5.44
N LYS A 66 19.82 1.16 5.75
CA LYS A 66 21.15 0.81 5.27
C LYS A 66 21.07 -0.12 4.08
N LYS A 67 22.11 -0.11 3.25
CA LYS A 67 22.27 -1.04 2.13
C LYS A 67 21.07 -1.06 1.20
N PHE A 68 20.55 0.11 0.89
CA PHE A 68 19.40 0.24 0.01
C PHE A 68 19.75 -0.19 -1.41
N SER A 69 18.84 -0.92 -2.03
CA SER A 69 18.84 -1.17 -3.46
C SER A 69 17.39 -1.20 -3.94
N GLY A 70 17.13 -0.60 -5.09
CA GLY A 70 15.77 -0.55 -5.63
C GLY A 70 15.79 -0.85 -7.12
N ASP A 71 14.75 -1.54 -7.59
CA ASP A 71 14.56 -1.80 -9.01
C ASP A 71 13.86 -0.60 -9.65
N GLU A 72 13.78 -0.59 -10.98
CA GLU A 72 13.03 0.43 -11.69
C GLU A 72 11.52 0.25 -11.42
N PRO A 73 10.78 1.37 -11.27
CA PRO A 73 9.32 1.26 -11.15
C PRO A 73 8.71 0.60 -12.38
N GLN A 74 7.68 -0.20 -12.16
CA GLN A 74 7.01 -0.94 -13.21
C GLN A 74 5.52 -0.68 -13.17
N GLU A 75 4.86 -0.83 -14.30
CA GLU A 75 3.41 -0.83 -14.33
C GLU A 75 2.87 -2.08 -13.68
N SER A 76 1.79 -1.94 -12.94
CA SER A 76 1.18 -3.02 -12.19
C SER A 76 -0.32 -2.79 -12.11
N HIS A 77 -0.99 -3.61 -11.30
CA HIS A 77 -2.43 -3.50 -11.08
C HIS A 77 -2.76 -3.80 -9.63
N PHE A 78 -3.79 -3.15 -9.14
CA PHE A 78 -4.37 -3.46 -7.83
C PHE A 78 -5.85 -3.75 -8.07
N GLY A 79 -6.21 -5.04 -8.10
CA GLY A 79 -7.50 -5.45 -8.63
C GLY A 79 -7.61 -5.01 -10.09
N PRO A 80 -8.73 -4.40 -10.48
CA PRO A 80 -8.91 -3.90 -11.84
C PRO A 80 -8.21 -2.57 -12.11
N LEU A 81 -7.61 -1.94 -11.10
CA LEU A 81 -7.07 -0.59 -11.22
C LEU A 81 -5.62 -0.61 -11.64
N PRO A 82 -5.21 0.24 -12.61
CA PRO A 82 -3.80 0.37 -12.94
C PRO A 82 -3.04 0.98 -11.77
N ALA A 83 -1.80 0.53 -11.58
CA ALA A 83 -0.96 0.95 -10.46
C ALA A 83 0.49 0.99 -10.90
N ARG A 84 1.36 1.50 -10.04
CA ARG A 84 2.80 1.44 -10.23
C ARG A 84 3.42 0.75 -9.04
N GLU A 85 4.47 -0.01 -9.30
CA GLU A 85 5.09 -0.85 -8.29
C GLU A 85 6.60 -0.78 -8.39
N ILE A 86 7.26 -0.76 -7.23
CA ILE A 86 8.72 -0.85 -7.16
C ILE A 86 9.10 -1.88 -6.11
N THR A 87 10.19 -2.60 -6.38
CA THR A 87 10.78 -3.54 -5.43
C THR A 87 12.01 -2.89 -4.82
N MET A 88 12.10 -2.92 -3.50
CA MET A 88 13.23 -2.37 -2.75
C MET A 88 13.80 -3.41 -1.81
N ARG A 89 15.08 -3.26 -1.50
CA ARG A 89 15.77 -4.07 -0.50
C ARG A 89 16.61 -3.16 0.35
N PHE A 90 16.62 -3.41 1.64
CA PHE A 90 17.42 -2.61 2.57
C PHE A 90 17.65 -3.40 3.85
N GLU A 91 18.43 -2.79 4.75
CA GLU A 91 18.73 -3.39 6.05
C GLU A 91 18.33 -2.41 7.14
N THR A 92 17.65 -2.90 8.16
CA THR A 92 17.28 -2.12 9.33
C THR A 92 17.49 -2.97 10.57
N GLN A 93 18.17 -2.41 11.56
CA GLN A 93 18.47 -3.09 12.82
C GLN A 93 19.12 -4.46 12.60
N GLY A 94 20.03 -4.54 11.61
CA GLY A 94 20.74 -5.78 11.31
C GLY A 94 19.93 -6.82 10.53
N VAL A 95 18.70 -6.51 10.14
CA VAL A 95 17.82 -7.44 9.43
C VAL A 95 17.65 -6.97 7.98
N ARG A 96 17.83 -7.90 7.05
CA ARG A 96 17.56 -7.61 5.64
C ARG A 96 16.06 -7.69 5.40
N VAL A 97 15.55 -6.71 4.64
CA VAL A 97 14.12 -6.60 4.32
C VAL A 97 13.96 -6.45 2.82
N ALA A 98 13.05 -7.24 2.25
CA ALA A 98 12.59 -7.06 0.89
C ALA A 98 11.19 -6.44 0.94
N GLN A 99 10.93 -5.44 0.11
CA GLN A 99 9.71 -4.67 0.18
C GLN A 99 9.17 -4.35 -1.21
N LYS A 100 7.87 -4.57 -1.40
CA LYS A 100 7.13 -4.11 -2.57
C LYS A 100 6.36 -2.87 -2.16
N LEU A 101 6.51 -1.79 -2.92
CA LEU A 101 5.69 -0.60 -2.77
C LEU A 101 4.84 -0.46 -4.01
N LEU A 102 3.53 -0.48 -3.83
CA LEU A 102 2.57 -0.28 -4.91
C LEU A 102 1.78 0.97 -4.61
N VAL A 103 1.62 1.84 -5.61
CA VAL A 103 0.79 3.03 -5.47
C VAL A 103 -0.32 2.99 -6.52
N VAL A 104 -1.52 3.29 -6.07
CA VAL A 104 -2.69 3.37 -6.94
C VAL A 104 -3.42 4.67 -6.65
N MET A 105 -3.72 5.43 -7.70
CA MET A 105 -4.47 6.68 -7.56
C MET A 105 -5.95 6.37 -7.64
N LEU A 106 -6.66 6.65 -6.55
CA LEU A 106 -8.10 6.53 -6.50
C LEU A 106 -8.71 7.88 -6.89
N LEU A 107 -10.04 7.99 -6.89
CA LEU A 107 -10.68 9.24 -7.28
C LEU A 107 -10.32 10.41 -6.38
N THR A 108 -10.20 10.17 -5.08
CA THR A 108 -10.05 11.23 -4.09
C THR A 108 -8.69 11.24 -3.42
N HIS A 109 -7.92 10.17 -3.50
CA HIS A 109 -6.65 10.09 -2.79
C HIS A 109 -5.79 8.98 -3.36
N LEU A 110 -4.50 9.01 -3.00
CA LEU A 110 -3.57 7.95 -3.37
C LEU A 110 -3.54 6.90 -2.27
N LEU A 111 -3.56 5.64 -2.67
CA LEU A 111 -3.38 4.51 -1.76
C LEU A 111 -2.00 3.91 -2.00
N ALA A 112 -1.19 3.84 -0.94
CA ALA A 112 0.11 3.20 -0.98
C ALA A 112 0.03 1.87 -0.24
N VAL A 113 0.45 0.81 -0.91
CA VAL A 113 0.41 -0.56 -0.37
C VAL A 113 1.83 -1.07 -0.30
N THR A 114 2.26 -1.44 0.91
CA THR A 114 3.61 -1.91 1.15
C THR A 114 3.56 -3.34 1.67
N PHE A 115 4.27 -4.24 0.99
CA PHE A 115 4.35 -5.65 1.36
C PHE A 115 5.81 -5.97 1.67
N SER A 116 6.10 -6.38 2.92
CA SER A 116 7.46 -6.55 3.42
C SER A 116 7.68 -7.93 3.99
N CYS A 117 8.85 -8.49 3.68
CA CYS A 117 9.32 -9.75 4.25
C CYS A 117 10.76 -9.60 4.73
N SER A 118 11.15 -10.39 5.71
CA SER A 118 12.57 -10.50 6.09
C SER A 118 13.30 -11.34 5.04
N GLY A 119 14.49 -10.90 4.66
CA GLY A 119 15.29 -11.58 3.65
C GLY A 119 14.80 -11.29 2.24
N GLU A 120 14.93 -12.26 1.34
CA GLU A 120 14.50 -12.10 -0.03
C GLU A 120 13.09 -12.63 -0.22
N PHE A 121 12.41 -12.17 -1.27
CA PHE A 121 11.13 -12.75 -1.66
C PHE A 121 11.37 -14.13 -2.29
N ASP A 122 10.84 -15.16 -1.66
CA ASP A 122 10.83 -16.49 -2.27
C ASP A 122 9.56 -16.65 -3.14
N ALA A 123 9.43 -17.81 -3.78
CA ALA A 123 8.30 -18.06 -4.66
C ALA A 123 6.96 -17.97 -3.92
N ALA A 124 6.92 -18.42 -2.67
CA ALA A 124 5.70 -18.37 -1.86
C ALA A 124 5.32 -16.93 -1.55
N ALA A 125 6.30 -16.09 -1.19
CA ALA A 125 6.06 -14.68 -0.90
C ALA A 125 5.57 -13.93 -2.15
N LEU A 126 6.17 -14.21 -3.30
CA LEU A 126 5.75 -13.58 -4.55
C LEU A 126 4.33 -14.00 -4.93
N ALA A 127 3.98 -15.26 -4.71
CA ALA A 127 2.61 -15.75 -4.97
C ALA A 127 1.61 -15.07 -4.02
N THR A 128 1.98 -14.88 -2.76
CA THR A 128 1.14 -14.17 -1.78
C THR A 128 0.89 -12.73 -2.25
N TRP A 129 1.96 -12.03 -2.66
CA TRP A 129 1.84 -10.66 -3.14
C TRP A 129 0.93 -10.57 -4.37
N GLU A 130 1.11 -11.48 -5.33
CA GLU A 130 0.27 -11.49 -6.52
C GLU A 130 -1.20 -11.72 -6.16
N GLY A 131 -1.47 -12.65 -5.24
CA GLY A 131 -2.83 -12.90 -4.77
C GLY A 131 -3.46 -11.67 -4.12
N ILE A 132 -2.67 -10.92 -3.33
CA ILE A 132 -3.14 -9.68 -2.72
C ILE A 132 -3.50 -8.65 -3.80
N ARG A 133 -2.61 -8.46 -4.78
CA ARG A 133 -2.87 -7.50 -5.85
C ARG A 133 -4.12 -7.84 -6.65
N GLN A 134 -4.28 -9.12 -6.99
CA GLN A 134 -5.42 -9.58 -7.77
C GLN A 134 -6.71 -9.61 -6.96
N GLY A 135 -6.61 -9.70 -5.65
CA GLY A 135 -7.76 -9.87 -4.78
C GLY A 135 -8.45 -8.58 -4.35
N PHE A 136 -7.96 -7.42 -4.80
CA PHE A 136 -8.56 -6.15 -4.41
C PHE A 136 -9.84 -5.88 -5.21
N THR A 137 -10.89 -5.54 -4.51
CA THR A 137 -12.17 -5.14 -5.11
C THR A 137 -12.50 -3.72 -4.67
N PRO A 138 -12.54 -2.75 -5.59
CA PRO A 138 -12.91 -1.38 -5.23
C PRO A 138 -14.32 -1.30 -4.69
N LEU A 139 -14.59 -0.26 -3.90
CA LEU A 139 -15.94 -0.03 -3.41
C LEU A 139 -16.88 0.22 -4.59
N PRO A 140 -18.17 -0.20 -4.45
CA PRO A 140 -19.15 0.07 -5.50
C PRO A 140 -19.30 1.57 -5.74
N GLY A 141 -19.41 1.94 -7.01
CA GLY A 141 -19.61 3.33 -7.41
C GLY A 141 -18.34 4.12 -7.56
N GLY A 142 -17.18 3.51 -7.40
CA GLY A 142 -15.94 4.21 -7.63
C GLY A 142 -14.78 3.67 -6.83
N GLU A 143 -13.68 4.36 -6.93
CA GLU A 143 -12.39 3.98 -6.36
C GLU A 143 -12.12 4.69 -5.04
N ALA A 144 -13.10 5.34 -4.47
CA ALA A 144 -12.91 6.03 -3.19
C ALA A 144 -13.91 5.59 -2.15
#